data_b20ea7b401ab1d1ee2ada04c390d8119
#
_entry.id   b20ea7b401ab1d1ee2ada04c390d8119
#
_cell.length_a   1.000
_cell.length_b   1.000
_cell.length_c   1.000
_cell.angle_alpha   90.00
_cell.angle_beta   90.00
_cell.angle_gamma   90.00
#
_symmetry.space_group_name_H-M   'P 1'
#
loop_
_entity.id
_entity.type
_entity.pdbx_description
1 polymer ?
#
loop_
_entity_poly.entity_id
_entity_poly.type
_entity_poly.pdbx_seq_one_letter_code
_entity_poly.pdbx_strand_id
1 'polypeptide(L)'
;EGWKAELASAYLDDHMGLVTETDAIMCGNDDLASKVVHNLKEKRMAGDILVVGQDADLEACQRIVEGTQVMTVYKPVEKLAQKAAECAVKLAKGEELQGTVSMNDGTYEIPYIGLEPISVNEDNMNEVIIGSGFHLKEDVYLNVPGKMPE
;
A
#
# COMPACT_ATOMS: atom_id res chain seq x y z
N GLU A 1 15.24 0.92 12.16
CA GLU A 1 15.27 -0.49 11.73
C GLU A 1 14.03 -1.22 12.20
N GLY A 2 13.53 -2.14 11.38
CA GLY A 2 12.26 -2.83 11.61
C GLY A 2 11.06 -1.91 11.34
N TRP A 3 9.95 -2.48 10.95
CA TRP A 3 8.72 -1.81 10.54
C TRP A 3 7.97 -1.18 11.76
N LYS A 4 8.67 -0.28 12.50
CA LYS A 4 8.11 0.37 13.69
C LYS A 4 7.62 1.77 13.32
N ALA A 5 6.32 1.93 13.23
CA ALA A 5 5.69 3.16 12.80
C ALA A 5 6.01 4.37 13.72
N GLU A 6 6.23 4.14 15.01
CA GLU A 6 6.62 5.18 15.96
C GLU A 6 7.97 5.82 15.63
N LEU A 7 8.89 5.07 15.01
CA LEU A 7 10.19 5.60 14.59
C LEU A 7 10.07 6.57 13.42
N ALA A 8 9.04 6.42 12.59
CA ALA A 8 8.78 7.37 11.49
C ALA A 8 8.39 8.75 12.06
N SER A 9 7.50 8.79 13.05
CA SER A 9 7.12 10.07 13.70
C SER A 9 8.31 10.74 14.39
N ALA A 10 9.10 9.99 15.17
CA ALA A 10 10.28 10.51 15.84
C ALA A 10 11.31 11.06 14.83
N TYR A 11 11.53 10.34 13.72
CA TYR A 11 12.44 10.81 12.67
C TYR A 11 11.99 12.14 12.05
N LEU A 12 10.68 12.28 11.78
CA LEU A 12 10.14 13.53 11.25
C LEU A 12 10.32 14.70 12.23
N ASP A 13 10.07 14.47 13.53
CA ASP A 13 10.23 15.50 14.57
C ASP A 13 11.68 15.97 14.68
N ASP A 14 12.64 15.06 14.60
CA ASP A 14 14.08 15.36 14.65
C ASP A 14 14.59 16.06 13.38
N HIS A 15 13.88 15.93 12.25
CA HIS A 15 14.30 16.41 10.93
C HIS A 15 13.32 17.41 10.29
N MET A 16 12.56 18.17 11.10
CA MET A 16 11.53 19.09 10.60
C MET A 16 12.03 20.11 9.57
N GLY A 17 13.28 20.55 9.68
CA GLY A 17 13.88 21.45 8.69
C GLY A 17 13.91 20.83 7.29
N LEU A 18 14.24 19.53 7.20
CA LEU A 18 14.23 18.77 5.94
C LEU A 18 12.78 18.53 5.48
N VAL A 19 11.88 18.19 6.39
CA VAL A 19 10.47 17.90 6.06
C VAL A 19 9.79 19.10 5.41
N THR A 20 10.04 20.33 5.89
CA THR A 20 9.47 21.56 5.33
C THR A 20 9.97 21.91 3.92
N GLU A 21 11.08 21.33 3.50
CA GLU A 21 11.67 21.49 2.16
C GLU A 21 11.35 20.31 1.23
N THR A 22 10.55 19.35 1.70
CA THR A 22 10.24 18.10 0.98
C THR A 22 8.88 18.18 0.29
N ASP A 23 8.80 17.82 -0.97
CA ASP A 23 7.55 17.76 -1.73
C ASP A 23 6.78 16.45 -1.50
N ALA A 24 7.51 15.34 -1.22
CA ALA A 24 6.90 14.03 -1.08
C ALA A 24 7.65 13.12 -0.10
N ILE A 25 6.90 12.25 0.59
CA ILE A 25 7.43 11.23 1.50
C ILE A 25 6.92 9.86 1.03
N MET A 26 7.86 8.97 0.70
CA MET A 26 7.56 7.58 0.36
C MET A 26 7.73 6.70 1.60
N CYS A 27 6.64 6.09 2.05
CA CYS A 27 6.60 5.16 3.17
C CYS A 27 6.62 3.71 2.65
N GLY A 28 7.32 2.83 3.36
CA GLY A 28 7.42 1.42 2.98
C GLY A 28 6.11 0.65 3.13
N ASN A 29 5.18 1.13 3.97
CA ASN A 29 3.82 0.62 4.10
C ASN A 29 2.86 1.69 4.64
N ASP A 30 1.58 1.36 4.73
CA ASP A 30 0.52 2.28 5.16
C ASP A 30 0.52 2.54 6.68
N ASP A 31 1.05 1.62 7.50
CA ASP A 31 1.22 1.86 8.93
C ASP A 31 2.26 2.96 9.19
N LEU A 32 3.39 2.93 8.48
CA LEU A 32 4.36 4.04 8.48
C LEU A 32 3.74 5.33 7.96
N ALA A 33 2.99 5.27 6.84
CA ALA A 33 2.29 6.42 6.27
C ALA A 33 1.28 7.02 7.25
N SER A 34 0.59 6.20 8.05
CA SER A 34 -0.34 6.65 9.10
C SER A 34 0.35 7.58 10.09
N LYS A 35 1.53 7.21 10.57
CA LYS A 35 2.28 8.04 11.54
C LYS A 35 2.83 9.30 10.89
N VAL A 36 3.28 9.21 9.64
CA VAL A 36 3.73 10.37 8.87
C VAL A 36 2.59 11.37 8.70
N VAL A 37 1.42 10.92 8.20
CA VAL A 37 0.26 11.81 7.99
C VAL A 37 -0.23 12.38 9.32
N HIS A 38 -0.24 11.59 10.41
CA HIS A 38 -0.61 12.09 11.74
C HIS A 38 0.33 13.22 12.19
N ASN A 39 1.65 13.04 12.08
CA ASN A 39 2.64 14.06 12.41
C ASN A 39 2.46 15.33 11.56
N LEU A 40 2.22 15.17 10.25
CA LEU A 40 1.95 16.30 9.35
C LEU A 40 0.62 17.00 9.69
N LYS A 41 -0.43 16.28 10.12
CA LYS A 41 -1.70 16.86 10.59
C LYS A 41 -1.49 17.75 11.81
N GLU A 42 -0.72 17.31 12.80
CA GLU A 42 -0.40 18.11 13.99
C GLU A 42 0.31 19.42 13.63
N LYS A 43 1.10 19.40 12.57
CA LYS A 43 1.86 20.55 12.04
C LYS A 43 1.10 21.35 10.96
N ARG A 44 -0.14 20.96 10.64
CA ARG A 44 -0.99 21.57 9.59
C ARG A 44 -0.39 21.52 8.19
N MET A 45 0.36 20.45 7.90
CA MET A 45 1.05 20.22 6.62
C MET A 45 0.49 19.00 5.88
N ALA A 46 -0.53 18.33 6.43
CA ALA A 46 -1.15 17.19 5.77
C ALA A 46 -1.92 17.64 4.52
N GLY A 47 -1.59 17.04 3.39
CA GLY A 47 -2.11 17.41 2.07
C GLY A 47 -1.19 18.38 1.30
N ASP A 48 -0.29 19.11 1.97
CA ASP A 48 0.71 19.95 1.31
C ASP A 48 1.93 19.12 0.88
N ILE A 49 2.28 18.09 1.66
CA ILE A 49 3.34 17.12 1.34
C ILE A 49 2.68 15.83 0.88
N LEU A 50 3.08 15.35 -0.31
CA LEU A 50 2.54 14.13 -0.89
C LEU A 50 3.03 12.92 -0.10
N VAL A 51 2.12 12.09 0.42
CA VAL A 51 2.47 10.87 1.14
C VAL A 51 2.00 9.66 0.34
N VAL A 52 2.87 8.67 0.17
CA VAL A 52 2.55 7.40 -0.47
C VAL A 52 2.90 6.24 0.44
N GLY A 53 2.14 5.14 0.32
CA GLY A 53 2.31 3.95 1.14
C GLY A 53 2.12 2.65 0.34
N GLN A 54 1.91 1.55 1.05
CA GLN A 54 1.69 0.22 0.49
C GLN A 54 0.83 -0.59 1.45
N ASP A 55 0.06 -1.51 0.94
CA ASP A 55 -0.79 -2.55 1.50
C ASP A 55 -2.31 -2.27 1.36
N ALA A 56 -2.70 -1.05 1.00
CA ALA A 56 -4.08 -0.63 0.86
C ALA A 56 -4.91 -0.84 2.15
N ASP A 57 -4.32 -0.52 3.29
CA ASP A 57 -5.02 -0.56 4.58
C ASP A 57 -6.26 0.33 4.54
N LEU A 58 -7.32 -0.03 5.28
CA LEU A 58 -8.56 0.74 5.29
C LEU A 58 -8.33 2.21 5.61
N GLU A 59 -7.52 2.51 6.62
CA GLU A 59 -7.18 3.88 6.98
C GLU A 59 -6.41 4.62 5.88
N ALA A 60 -5.59 3.91 5.09
CA ALA A 60 -4.91 4.51 3.95
C ALA A 60 -5.90 4.84 2.83
N CYS A 61 -6.85 3.94 2.54
CA CYS A 61 -7.92 4.19 1.58
C CYS A 61 -8.77 5.39 2.01
N GLN A 62 -9.09 5.52 3.31
CA GLN A 62 -9.77 6.69 3.88
C GLN A 62 -8.95 7.97 3.65
N ARG A 63 -7.65 7.96 3.97
CA ARG A 63 -6.77 9.11 3.78
C ARG A 63 -6.63 9.53 2.30
N ILE A 64 -6.68 8.56 1.38
CA ILE A 64 -6.64 8.84 -0.06
C ILE A 64 -7.90 9.61 -0.48
N VAL A 65 -9.09 9.15 -0.11
CA VAL A 65 -10.33 9.85 -0.45
C VAL A 65 -10.50 11.16 0.32
N GLU A 66 -9.86 11.31 1.48
CA GLU A 66 -9.75 12.57 2.23
C GLU A 66 -8.78 13.58 1.57
N GLY A 67 -7.78 13.10 0.82
CA GLY A 67 -6.73 13.91 0.19
C GLY A 67 -5.48 14.13 1.04
N THR A 68 -5.26 13.33 2.11
CA THR A 68 -4.09 13.42 2.99
C THR A 68 -3.02 12.35 2.72
N GLN A 69 -3.33 11.40 1.84
CA GLN A 69 -2.40 10.44 1.23
C GLN A 69 -2.72 10.38 -0.26
N VAL A 70 -1.70 10.27 -1.12
CA VAL A 70 -1.91 10.35 -2.59
C VAL A 70 -2.23 9.00 -3.16
N MET A 71 -1.52 7.96 -2.71
CA MET A 71 -1.71 6.59 -3.21
C MET A 71 -1.21 5.55 -2.21
N THR A 72 -1.64 4.34 -2.44
CA THR A 72 -1.09 3.13 -1.84
C THR A 72 -0.87 2.06 -2.90
N VAL A 73 -0.06 1.05 -2.61
CA VAL A 73 0.14 -0.10 -3.49
C VAL A 73 -0.69 -1.26 -2.97
N TYR A 74 -1.70 -1.66 -3.72
CA TYR A 74 -2.52 -2.83 -3.43
C TYR A 74 -1.88 -4.09 -4.02
N LYS A 75 -1.70 -5.10 -3.18
CA LYS A 75 -1.27 -6.44 -3.57
C LYS A 75 -2.48 -7.38 -3.47
N PRO A 76 -3.08 -7.84 -4.60
CA PRO A 76 -4.29 -8.67 -4.57
C PRO A 76 -4.00 -10.02 -3.88
N VAL A 77 -4.24 -10.09 -2.57
CA VAL A 77 -3.90 -11.24 -1.71
C VAL A 77 -4.60 -12.51 -2.17
N GLU A 78 -5.84 -12.40 -2.66
CA GLU A 78 -6.58 -13.53 -3.22
C GLU A 78 -5.88 -14.15 -4.42
N LYS A 79 -5.40 -13.31 -5.36
CA LYS A 79 -4.65 -13.79 -6.54
C LYS A 79 -3.35 -14.46 -6.12
N LEU A 80 -2.67 -13.93 -5.10
CA LEU A 80 -1.46 -14.52 -4.56
C LEU A 80 -1.74 -15.89 -3.93
N ALA A 81 -2.78 -15.99 -3.10
CA ALA A 81 -3.20 -17.22 -2.44
C ALA A 81 -3.61 -18.29 -3.46
N GLN A 82 -4.41 -17.92 -4.47
CA GLN A 82 -4.81 -18.82 -5.55
C GLN A 82 -3.60 -19.33 -6.32
N LYS A 83 -2.69 -18.42 -6.73
CA LYS A 83 -1.48 -18.82 -7.46
C LYS A 83 -0.58 -19.72 -6.62
N ALA A 84 -0.41 -19.43 -5.34
CA ALA A 84 0.36 -20.29 -4.43
C ALA A 84 -0.27 -21.69 -4.30
N ALA A 85 -1.60 -21.78 -4.14
CA ALA A 85 -2.31 -23.04 -4.07
C ALA A 85 -2.20 -23.85 -5.38
N GLU A 86 -2.37 -23.22 -6.54
CA GLU A 86 -2.17 -23.85 -7.85
C GLU A 86 -0.75 -24.43 -7.99
N CYS A 87 0.26 -23.63 -7.63
CA CYS A 87 1.66 -24.07 -7.69
C CYS A 87 1.91 -25.24 -6.74
N ALA A 88 1.40 -25.18 -5.51
CA ALA A 88 1.55 -26.27 -4.54
C ALA A 88 0.94 -27.58 -5.03
N VAL A 89 -0.26 -27.53 -5.63
CA VAL A 89 -0.93 -28.73 -6.19
C VAL A 89 -0.13 -29.31 -7.36
N LYS A 90 0.36 -28.47 -8.27
CA LYS A 90 1.17 -28.93 -9.41
C LYS A 90 2.47 -29.62 -8.95
N LEU A 91 3.18 -28.97 -8.02
CA LEU A 91 4.42 -29.53 -7.46
C LEU A 91 4.17 -30.87 -6.74
N ALA A 92 3.07 -30.98 -5.99
CA ALA A 92 2.69 -32.22 -5.32
C ALA A 92 2.39 -33.38 -6.31
N LYS A 93 1.94 -33.04 -7.53
CA LYS A 93 1.72 -34.01 -8.63
C LYS A 93 2.96 -34.29 -9.46
N GLY A 94 4.08 -33.59 -9.20
CA GLY A 94 5.29 -33.69 -10.02
C GLY A 94 5.18 -32.97 -11.37
N GLU A 95 4.23 -32.05 -11.51
CA GLU A 95 4.03 -31.24 -12.72
C GLU A 95 4.97 -30.02 -12.71
N GLU A 96 5.43 -29.60 -13.89
CA GLU A 96 6.22 -28.40 -14.03
C GLU A 96 5.36 -27.12 -13.87
N LEU A 97 5.93 -26.12 -13.21
CA LEU A 97 5.30 -24.79 -13.12
C LEU A 97 5.47 -24.03 -14.43
N GLN A 98 4.39 -23.45 -14.92
CA GLN A 98 4.38 -22.61 -16.12
C GLN A 98 4.50 -21.13 -15.75
N GLY A 99 5.17 -20.35 -16.63
CA GLY A 99 5.31 -18.91 -16.45
C GLY A 99 6.32 -18.50 -15.37
N THR A 100 7.22 -19.42 -14.98
CA THR A 100 8.34 -19.09 -14.10
C THR A 100 9.42 -18.35 -14.86
N VAL A 101 10.00 -17.34 -14.22
CA VAL A 101 11.27 -16.73 -14.61
C VAL A 101 12.32 -17.05 -13.54
N SER A 102 13.60 -16.89 -13.86
CA SER A 102 14.65 -17.05 -12.87
C SER A 102 14.93 -15.71 -12.20
N MET A 103 15.05 -15.73 -10.87
CA MET A 103 15.49 -14.61 -10.06
C MET A 103 16.73 -15.02 -9.28
N ASN A 104 17.80 -14.24 -9.41
CA ASN A 104 19.02 -14.45 -8.64
C ASN A 104 18.97 -13.70 -7.33
N ASP A 105 19.10 -14.39 -6.19
CA ASP A 105 19.12 -13.78 -4.84
C ASP A 105 20.52 -13.38 -4.36
N GLY A 106 21.50 -13.51 -5.23
CA GLY A 106 22.93 -13.30 -4.93
C GLY A 106 23.67 -14.61 -4.60
N THR A 107 22.94 -15.72 -4.42
CA THR A 107 23.49 -17.04 -4.09
C THR A 107 22.92 -18.14 -5.00
N TYR A 108 21.63 -18.09 -5.27
CA TYR A 108 20.88 -19.11 -6.01
C TYR A 108 20.03 -18.50 -7.12
N GLU A 109 19.81 -19.28 -8.16
CA GLU A 109 18.76 -19.06 -9.17
C GLU A 109 17.45 -19.65 -8.68
N ILE A 110 16.46 -18.78 -8.41
CA ILE A 110 15.18 -19.17 -7.79
C ILE A 110 14.07 -19.06 -8.83
N PRO A 111 13.25 -20.10 -9.05
CA PRO A 111 12.06 -20.01 -9.85
C PRO A 111 11.08 -18.98 -9.24
N TYR A 112 10.66 -18.00 -10.05
CA TYR A 112 9.84 -16.89 -9.59
C TYR A 112 8.62 -16.70 -10.51
N ILE A 113 7.45 -16.46 -9.90
CA ILE A 113 6.23 -16.07 -10.62
C ILE A 113 5.82 -14.72 -10.05
N GLY A 114 6.01 -13.64 -10.83
CA GLY A 114 5.58 -12.30 -10.46
C GLY A 114 4.08 -12.13 -10.59
N LEU A 115 3.47 -11.48 -9.60
CA LEU A 115 2.12 -10.96 -9.68
C LEU A 115 2.19 -9.44 -9.61
N GLU A 116 1.53 -8.77 -10.55
CA GLU A 116 1.56 -7.32 -10.65
C GLU A 116 0.79 -6.67 -9.49
N PRO A 117 1.42 -5.79 -8.70
CA PRO A 117 0.72 -4.95 -7.75
C PRO A 117 -0.04 -3.85 -8.48
N ILE A 118 -1.02 -3.24 -7.81
CA ILE A 118 -1.86 -2.19 -8.39
C ILE A 118 -1.66 -0.90 -7.60
N SER A 119 -1.30 0.18 -8.28
CA SER A 119 -1.29 1.53 -7.71
C SER A 119 -2.72 2.01 -7.53
N VAL A 120 -3.09 2.37 -6.30
CA VAL A 120 -4.43 2.84 -5.93
C VAL A 120 -4.37 4.28 -5.50
N ASN A 121 -5.19 5.11 -6.12
CA ASN A 121 -5.39 6.52 -5.81
C ASN A 121 -6.89 6.85 -5.76
N GLU A 122 -7.27 8.13 -5.63
CA GLU A 122 -8.66 8.55 -5.57
C GLU A 122 -9.44 8.14 -6.83
N ASP A 123 -8.82 8.21 -8.03
CA ASP A 123 -9.51 7.97 -9.31
C ASP A 123 -9.94 6.50 -9.49
N ASN A 124 -9.14 5.54 -9.02
CA ASN A 124 -9.39 4.11 -9.21
C ASN A 124 -9.81 3.37 -7.92
N MET A 125 -10.02 4.07 -6.81
CA MET A 125 -10.41 3.51 -5.52
C MET A 125 -11.63 2.60 -5.62
N ASN A 126 -12.67 3.05 -6.35
CA ASN A 126 -13.91 2.28 -6.48
C ASN A 126 -13.74 1.02 -7.33
N GLU A 127 -12.99 1.12 -8.42
CA GLU A 127 -12.76 -0.03 -9.30
C GLU A 127 -11.91 -1.09 -8.61
N VAL A 128 -10.80 -0.65 -8.00
CA VAL A 128 -9.76 -1.57 -7.50
C VAL A 128 -10.08 -2.11 -6.11
N ILE A 129 -10.44 -1.24 -5.18
CA ILE A 129 -10.63 -1.63 -3.77
C ILE A 129 -12.06 -2.06 -3.48
N ILE A 130 -13.04 -1.23 -3.87
CA ILE A 130 -14.44 -1.52 -3.58
C ILE A 130 -14.97 -2.59 -4.53
N GLY A 131 -14.67 -2.48 -5.83
CA GLY A 131 -15.09 -3.46 -6.83
C GLY A 131 -14.51 -4.85 -6.63
N SER A 132 -13.33 -4.98 -6.01
CA SER A 132 -12.77 -6.27 -5.60
C SER A 132 -13.36 -6.83 -4.30
N GLY A 133 -14.11 -6.03 -3.54
CA GLY A 133 -14.60 -6.40 -2.22
C GLY A 133 -13.54 -6.39 -1.12
N PHE A 134 -12.38 -5.77 -1.36
CA PHE A 134 -11.30 -5.72 -0.37
C PHE A 134 -11.68 -4.87 0.85
N HIS A 135 -12.34 -3.72 0.61
CA HIS A 135 -12.97 -2.91 1.65
C HIS A 135 -14.39 -2.54 1.25
N LEU A 136 -15.25 -2.30 2.24
CA LEU A 136 -16.60 -1.80 2.00
C LEU A 136 -16.57 -0.31 1.66
N LYS A 137 -17.44 0.09 0.75
CA LYS A 137 -17.56 1.46 0.27
C LYS A 137 -17.85 2.44 1.42
N GLU A 138 -18.75 2.06 2.31
CA GLU A 138 -19.16 2.84 3.47
C GLU A 138 -18.01 3.07 4.45
N ASP A 139 -17.12 2.09 4.58
CA ASP A 139 -15.96 2.19 5.47
C ASP A 139 -14.90 3.10 4.87
N VAL A 140 -14.63 2.98 3.57
CA VAL A 140 -13.65 3.84 2.86
C VAL A 140 -14.05 5.30 2.89
N TYR A 141 -15.33 5.62 2.65
CA TYR A 141 -15.85 6.99 2.62
C TYR A 141 -16.43 7.47 3.95
N LEU A 142 -16.17 6.77 5.07
CA LEU A 142 -16.73 7.06 6.39
C LEU A 142 -16.59 8.53 6.80
N ASN A 143 -15.42 9.12 6.59
CA ASN A 143 -15.12 10.49 7.01
C ASN A 143 -15.52 11.54 5.96
N VAL A 144 -15.81 11.12 4.74
CA VAL A 144 -16.16 11.99 3.61
C VAL A 144 -17.36 11.45 2.81
N PRO A 145 -18.52 11.21 3.46
CA PRO A 145 -19.67 10.58 2.81
C PRO A 145 -20.19 11.35 1.60
N GLY A 146 -19.93 12.66 1.52
CA GLY A 146 -20.28 13.50 0.37
C GLY A 146 -19.43 13.24 -0.89
N LYS A 147 -18.28 12.55 -0.76
CA LYS A 147 -17.45 12.10 -1.88
C LYS A 147 -17.77 10.68 -2.32
N MET A 148 -18.62 9.97 -1.58
CA MET A 148 -18.97 8.59 -1.90
C MET A 148 -19.73 8.53 -3.24
N PRO A 149 -19.24 7.80 -4.24
CA PRO A 149 -19.93 7.69 -5.52
C PRO A 149 -21.24 6.91 -5.38
N GLU A 150 -22.17 7.15 -6.30
CA GLU A 150 -23.49 6.49 -6.36
C GLU A 150 -23.37 4.95 -6.56
#